data_c00872249932a359234ebf3a362323de
#
_entry.id   c00872249932a359234ebf3a362323de
#
_cell.length_a   1.000
_cell.length_b   1.000
_cell.length_c   1.000
_cell.angle_alpha   90.00
_cell.angle_beta   90.00
_cell.angle_gamma   90.00
#
_symmetry.space_group_name_H-M   'P 1'
#
loop_
_entity.id
_entity.type
_entity.pdbx_description
1 polymer ?
#
loop_
_entity_poly.entity_id
_entity_poly.type
_entity_poly.pdbx_seq_one_letter_code
_entity_poly.pdbx_strand_id
1 'polypeptide(L)'
;MLDQMQGKVGEDAHFPEDWVGSATRAANMGREDLPDEGVGRARGVDGVECSMEESYQGEPEKALGAAHVGAYGAQPYLLVKLLDAAMRLHIQAHPSVAWAKQHLGADSGKTEAWWILGARQEESWVYMGFQHPPTPAEWKRIIDEQDLTAMAACFEKVPVKAGDVLLVEGGVPHAIGPGVLMVEIQEPTDYVVRCEYAHGGLQLLESARTMGLDLGRVLHVFDYTEYPLAEVQARFGPQVSVVAETDSGREEVLLGAPQTDRLELRRVVCEGDLPLDTDGRFSILIVLEGEGRLRAGGRQLALKPWSCCFLPACLSDVSLQGGLSVARCLPPRPANT
;
A
#
# COMPACT_ATOMS: atom_id res chain seq x y z
N MET A 1 8.74 -7.43 13.90
CA MET A 1 7.54 -8.34 14.03
C MET A 1 7.39 -9.20 12.78
N LEU A 2 7.35 -8.60 11.59
CA LEU A 2 7.16 -9.33 10.33
C LEU A 2 8.19 -10.45 10.11
N ASP A 3 9.47 -10.17 10.23
CA ASP A 3 10.52 -11.19 10.08
C ASP A 3 10.34 -12.38 11.03
N GLN A 4 9.98 -12.10 12.30
CA GLN A 4 9.72 -13.15 13.28
C GLN A 4 8.50 -14.00 12.86
N MET A 5 7.45 -13.38 12.35
CA MET A 5 6.26 -14.07 11.85
C MET A 5 6.56 -14.89 10.60
N GLN A 6 7.50 -14.45 9.78
CA GLN A 6 8.00 -15.18 8.61
C GLN A 6 9.06 -16.25 8.96
N GLY A 7 9.41 -16.40 10.24
CA GLY A 7 10.45 -17.33 10.69
C GLY A 7 11.87 -16.89 10.33
N LYS A 8 12.07 -15.59 10.09
CA LYS A 8 13.37 -14.98 9.81
C LYS A 8 13.95 -14.35 11.09
N VAL A 9 15.26 -14.16 11.12
CA VAL A 9 15.94 -13.33 12.12
C VAL A 9 16.10 -11.95 11.51
N GLY A 10 15.32 -10.97 12.01
CA GLY A 10 15.39 -9.58 11.58
C GLY A 10 15.85 -8.67 12.71
N GLU A 11 16.45 -7.56 12.34
CA GLU A 11 16.81 -6.47 13.23
C GLU A 11 16.01 -5.21 12.86
N ASP A 12 15.59 -4.43 13.85
CA ASP A 12 14.95 -3.16 13.58
C ASP A 12 15.95 -2.21 12.89
N ALA A 13 15.55 -1.69 11.73
CA ALA A 13 16.37 -0.84 10.88
C ALA A 13 15.50 0.25 10.23
N HIS A 14 16.08 1.05 9.34
CA HIS A 14 15.37 2.13 8.63
C HIS A 14 14.66 1.65 7.35
N PHE A 15 14.43 0.35 7.19
CA PHE A 15 13.78 -0.27 6.03
C PHE A 15 12.59 -1.12 6.51
N PRO A 16 11.46 -0.47 6.87
CA PRO A 16 10.33 -1.15 7.47
C PRO A 16 9.44 -1.90 6.46
N GLU A 17 9.77 -1.88 5.18
CA GLU A 17 8.90 -2.30 4.09
C GLU A 17 9.45 -3.53 3.35
N ASP A 18 8.57 -4.51 3.08
CA ASP A 18 8.78 -5.61 2.13
C ASP A 18 7.83 -5.42 0.94
N TRP A 19 8.38 -5.14 -0.25
CA TRP A 19 7.62 -4.82 -1.45
C TRP A 19 7.22 -6.09 -2.20
N VAL A 20 5.93 -6.33 -2.30
CA VAL A 20 5.36 -7.57 -2.83
C VAL A 20 4.87 -7.37 -4.26
N GLY A 21 5.39 -8.17 -5.18
CA GLY A 21 4.95 -8.15 -6.59
C GLY A 21 5.26 -6.84 -7.31
N SER A 22 6.24 -6.08 -6.85
CA SER A 22 6.55 -4.74 -7.32
C SER A 22 7.37 -4.74 -8.62
N ALA A 23 7.04 -3.81 -9.52
CA ALA A 23 7.90 -3.36 -10.63
C ALA A 23 8.40 -1.92 -10.42
N THR A 24 8.16 -1.36 -9.24
CA THR A 24 8.58 0.00 -8.87
C THR A 24 9.96 -0.05 -8.23
N ARG A 25 10.82 0.89 -8.59
CA ARG A 25 12.13 1.03 -7.96
C ARG A 25 12.06 1.95 -6.76
N ALA A 26 12.63 1.53 -5.65
CA ALA A 26 12.70 2.32 -4.43
C ALA A 26 13.78 3.41 -4.56
N ALA A 27 13.51 4.58 -3.98
CA ALA A 27 14.43 5.70 -3.93
C ALA A 27 15.01 5.86 -2.50
N ASN A 28 15.82 4.90 -2.07
CA ASN A 28 16.41 4.89 -0.74
C ASN A 28 17.79 5.57 -0.72
N MET A 29 17.96 6.54 0.20
CA MET A 29 19.21 7.24 0.40
C MET A 29 20.33 6.27 0.80
N GLY A 30 21.51 6.43 0.18
CA GLY A 30 22.68 5.63 0.48
C GLY A 30 22.64 4.21 -0.10
N ARG A 31 21.67 3.95 -1.00
CA ARG A 31 21.49 2.67 -1.71
C ARG A 31 21.34 2.87 -3.22
N GLU A 32 21.87 3.98 -3.73
CA GLU A 32 21.83 4.35 -5.15
C GLU A 32 22.60 3.37 -6.05
N ASP A 33 23.45 2.52 -5.47
CA ASP A 33 24.15 1.41 -6.12
C ASP A 33 23.30 0.15 -6.31
N LEU A 34 22.07 0.13 -5.81
CA LEU A 34 21.10 -0.96 -5.95
C LEU A 34 19.98 -0.60 -6.93
N PRO A 35 20.23 -0.65 -8.26
CA PRO A 35 19.30 -0.11 -9.26
C PRO A 35 17.95 -0.84 -9.32
N ASP A 36 17.90 -2.09 -8.87
CA ASP A 36 16.69 -2.93 -8.85
C ASP A 36 16.09 -3.07 -7.44
N GLU A 37 16.51 -2.22 -6.49
CA GLU A 37 15.88 -2.20 -5.17
C GLU A 37 14.38 -1.87 -5.32
N GLY A 38 13.54 -2.65 -4.64
CA GLY A 38 12.09 -2.56 -4.73
C GLY A 38 11.45 -3.39 -5.85
N VAL A 39 12.22 -3.83 -6.86
CA VAL A 39 11.70 -4.74 -7.90
C VAL A 39 11.57 -6.15 -7.32
N GLY A 40 10.35 -6.65 -7.25
CA GLY A 40 10.04 -7.98 -6.76
C GLY A 40 10.53 -9.08 -7.70
N ARG A 41 10.76 -10.27 -7.12
CA ARG A 41 11.04 -11.50 -7.88
C ARG A 41 9.96 -12.53 -7.60
N ALA A 42 9.58 -13.28 -8.62
CA ALA A 42 8.65 -14.38 -8.50
C ALA A 42 9.28 -15.67 -8.98
N ARG A 43 8.82 -16.78 -8.40
CA ARG A 43 9.10 -18.11 -8.89
C ARG A 43 7.82 -18.70 -9.46
N GLY A 44 7.86 -19.06 -10.75
CA GLY A 44 6.78 -19.76 -11.39
C GLY A 44 6.55 -21.15 -10.79
N VAL A 45 5.38 -21.71 -11.00
CA VAL A 45 5.06 -23.10 -10.57
C VAL A 45 5.90 -24.17 -11.28
N ASP A 46 6.63 -23.81 -12.33
CA ASP A 46 7.63 -24.60 -13.04
C ASP A 46 9.04 -24.47 -12.42
N GLY A 47 9.19 -23.63 -11.39
CA GLY A 47 10.45 -23.35 -10.71
C GLY A 47 11.31 -22.27 -11.37
N VAL A 48 10.88 -21.68 -12.49
CA VAL A 48 11.60 -20.59 -13.16
C VAL A 48 11.43 -19.30 -12.37
N GLU A 49 12.53 -18.61 -12.12
CA GLU A 49 12.54 -17.31 -11.46
C GLU A 49 12.67 -16.17 -12.47
N CYS A 50 11.89 -15.11 -12.28
CA CYS A 50 11.96 -13.88 -13.06
C CYS A 50 11.68 -12.66 -12.18
N SER A 51 12.02 -11.46 -12.64
CA SER A 51 11.57 -10.25 -12.00
C SER A 51 10.07 -10.04 -12.27
N MET A 52 9.42 -9.27 -11.41
CA MET A 52 8.01 -8.92 -11.66
C MET A 52 7.88 -8.01 -12.88
N GLU A 53 8.87 -7.17 -13.15
CA GLU A 53 8.93 -6.36 -14.37
C GLU A 53 8.92 -7.23 -15.63
N GLU A 54 9.77 -8.27 -15.69
CA GLU A 54 9.78 -9.25 -16.79
C GLU A 54 8.43 -9.99 -16.91
N SER A 55 7.81 -10.34 -15.76
CA SER A 55 6.50 -11.00 -15.75
C SER A 55 5.39 -10.13 -16.33
N TYR A 56 5.42 -8.82 -16.06
CA TYR A 56 4.41 -7.87 -16.55
C TYR A 56 4.62 -7.51 -18.02
N GLN A 57 5.86 -7.41 -18.46
CA GLN A 57 6.20 -6.96 -19.83
C GLN A 57 6.26 -8.10 -20.85
N GLY A 58 6.51 -9.34 -20.42
CA GLY A 58 6.67 -10.47 -21.32
C GLY A 58 5.39 -10.80 -22.12
N GLU A 59 4.27 -10.93 -21.43
CA GLU A 59 2.93 -11.16 -22.03
C GLU A 59 1.90 -10.29 -21.30
N PRO A 60 1.92 -8.96 -21.50
CA PRO A 60 1.22 -8.01 -20.64
C PRO A 60 -0.29 -8.24 -20.55
N GLU A 61 -0.97 -8.56 -21.65
CA GLU A 61 -2.41 -8.84 -21.62
C GLU A 61 -2.76 -10.11 -20.83
N LYS A 62 -1.91 -11.12 -20.88
CA LYS A 62 -2.10 -12.33 -20.05
C LYS A 62 -1.81 -12.04 -18.58
N ALA A 63 -0.75 -11.29 -18.30
CA ALA A 63 -0.35 -10.96 -16.95
C ALA A 63 -1.32 -10.01 -16.28
N LEU A 64 -1.60 -8.87 -16.91
CA LEU A 64 -2.32 -7.74 -16.34
C LEU A 64 -3.80 -7.64 -16.72
N GLY A 65 -4.18 -8.22 -17.86
CA GLY A 65 -5.51 -8.14 -18.46
C GLY A 65 -5.58 -7.15 -19.63
N ALA A 66 -6.30 -7.51 -20.70
CA ALA A 66 -6.39 -6.69 -21.91
C ALA A 66 -6.96 -5.29 -21.66
N ALA A 67 -8.00 -5.18 -20.84
CA ALA A 67 -8.59 -3.89 -20.47
C ALA A 67 -7.61 -3.01 -19.68
N HIS A 68 -6.86 -3.62 -18.76
CA HIS A 68 -5.81 -2.93 -17.97
C HIS A 68 -4.70 -2.41 -18.90
N VAL A 69 -4.19 -3.26 -19.79
CA VAL A 69 -3.12 -2.87 -20.73
C VAL A 69 -3.60 -1.78 -21.68
N GLY A 70 -4.86 -1.84 -22.13
CA GLY A 70 -5.46 -0.80 -22.96
C GLY A 70 -5.54 0.57 -22.26
N ALA A 71 -5.74 0.58 -20.95
CA ALA A 71 -5.86 1.82 -20.16
C ALA A 71 -4.52 2.35 -19.64
N TYR A 72 -3.62 1.45 -19.23
CA TYR A 72 -2.42 1.81 -18.44
C TYR A 72 -1.10 1.29 -19.05
N GLY A 73 -1.15 0.58 -20.18
CA GLY A 73 0.01 -0.07 -20.76
C GLY A 73 0.48 -1.30 -19.95
N ALA A 74 1.72 -1.72 -20.17
CA ALA A 74 2.32 -2.87 -19.49
C ALA A 74 2.88 -2.51 -18.10
N GLN A 75 2.13 -1.73 -17.32
CA GLN A 75 2.47 -1.31 -15.97
C GLN A 75 1.39 -1.79 -14.99
N PRO A 76 1.74 -2.30 -13.80
CA PRO A 76 0.78 -2.86 -12.87
C PRO A 76 -0.17 -1.81 -12.26
N TYR A 77 0.22 -0.53 -12.21
CA TYR A 77 -0.55 0.54 -11.56
C TYR A 77 -0.95 0.21 -10.12
N LEU A 78 -0.13 -0.59 -9.45
CA LEU A 78 -0.30 -1.05 -8.08
C LEU A 78 1.06 -1.33 -7.47
N LEU A 79 1.26 -0.87 -6.25
CA LEU A 79 2.38 -1.28 -5.39
C LEU A 79 1.80 -1.82 -4.08
N VAL A 80 2.26 -2.99 -3.67
CA VAL A 80 1.84 -3.68 -2.45
C VAL A 80 3.03 -3.84 -1.53
N LYS A 81 2.83 -3.56 -0.25
CA LYS A 81 3.87 -3.66 0.77
C LYS A 81 3.36 -4.36 2.03
N LEU A 82 4.25 -5.08 2.69
CA LEU A 82 4.13 -5.39 4.10
C LEU A 82 5.02 -4.39 4.85
N LEU A 83 4.43 -3.60 5.72
CA LEU A 83 5.11 -2.54 6.47
C LEU A 83 5.07 -2.85 7.96
N ASP A 84 6.25 -2.87 8.60
CA ASP A 84 6.45 -3.16 10.03
C ASP A 84 7.23 -2.02 10.68
N ALA A 85 6.53 -1.03 11.19
CA ALA A 85 7.11 0.18 11.76
C ALA A 85 7.61 -0.05 13.20
N ALA A 86 8.90 -0.26 13.42
CA ALA A 86 9.47 -0.34 14.76
C ALA A 86 9.44 1.03 15.50
N MET A 87 9.55 2.12 14.76
CA MET A 87 9.41 3.49 15.22
C MET A 87 8.40 4.26 14.38
N ARG A 88 7.94 5.43 14.84
CA ARG A 88 7.08 6.30 14.03
C ARG A 88 7.80 6.69 12.73
N LEU A 89 7.11 6.60 11.62
CA LEU A 89 7.63 7.13 10.35
C LEU A 89 7.50 8.66 10.30
N HIS A 90 8.16 9.30 9.34
CA HIS A 90 8.11 10.76 9.15
C HIS A 90 6.66 11.23 8.95
N ILE A 91 6.36 12.43 9.44
CA ILE A 91 5.15 13.16 9.01
C ILE A 91 5.34 13.54 7.56
N GLN A 92 4.40 13.13 6.71
CA GLN A 92 4.49 13.24 5.27
C GLN A 92 3.13 13.42 4.62
N ALA A 93 3.14 13.82 3.34
CA ALA A 93 1.98 13.73 2.46
C ALA A 93 2.42 13.31 1.05
N HIS A 94 1.48 12.76 0.32
CA HIS A 94 1.68 12.30 -1.05
C HIS A 94 0.87 13.13 -2.03
N PRO A 95 1.36 13.37 -3.26
CA PRO A 95 0.60 14.13 -4.24
C PRO A 95 -0.63 13.36 -4.72
N SER A 96 -1.72 14.09 -4.96
CA SER A 96 -2.84 13.57 -5.75
C SER A 96 -2.43 13.39 -7.21
N VAL A 97 -3.19 12.57 -7.97
CA VAL A 97 -2.97 12.41 -9.42
C VAL A 97 -2.99 13.75 -10.15
N ALA A 98 -3.94 14.62 -9.81
CA ALA A 98 -4.07 15.93 -10.44
C ALA A 98 -2.82 16.80 -10.19
N TRP A 99 -2.32 16.81 -8.96
CA TRP A 99 -1.11 17.55 -8.62
C TRP A 99 0.13 16.95 -9.29
N ALA A 100 0.28 15.62 -9.27
CA ALA A 100 1.40 14.93 -9.88
C ALA A 100 1.45 15.16 -11.39
N LYS A 101 0.30 15.12 -12.06
CA LYS A 101 0.20 15.40 -13.49
C LYS A 101 0.62 16.84 -13.82
N GLN A 102 0.18 17.80 -13.02
CA GLN A 102 0.48 19.22 -13.26
C GLN A 102 1.96 19.56 -12.97
N HIS A 103 2.56 18.98 -11.94
CA HIS A 103 3.86 19.43 -11.43
C HIS A 103 5.02 18.46 -11.71
N LEU A 104 4.73 17.17 -11.93
CA LEU A 104 5.73 16.13 -12.17
C LEU A 104 5.59 15.51 -13.58
N GLY A 105 4.50 15.81 -14.31
CA GLY A 105 4.21 15.17 -15.60
C GLY A 105 3.89 13.67 -15.48
N ALA A 106 3.44 13.23 -14.29
CA ALA A 106 3.16 11.83 -13.98
C ALA A 106 1.64 11.56 -14.05
N ASP A 107 1.28 10.33 -14.43
CA ASP A 107 -0.12 9.90 -14.52
C ASP A 107 -0.64 9.26 -13.24
N SER A 108 0.20 9.10 -12.22
CA SER A 108 -0.15 8.58 -10.90
C SER A 108 0.25 9.56 -9.80
N GLY A 109 -0.57 9.62 -8.77
CA GLY A 109 -0.23 10.20 -7.48
C GLY A 109 0.33 9.14 -6.53
N LYS A 110 -0.08 9.20 -5.25
CA LYS A 110 0.18 8.14 -4.28
C LYS A 110 -0.96 8.08 -3.26
N THR A 111 -2.12 7.64 -3.74
CA THR A 111 -3.22 7.22 -2.86
C THR A 111 -2.87 5.85 -2.28
N GLU A 112 -3.09 5.67 -0.98
CA GLU A 112 -2.78 4.45 -0.23
C GLU A 112 -4.02 3.89 0.45
N ALA A 113 -4.00 2.58 0.71
CA ALA A 113 -4.92 1.92 1.61
C ALA A 113 -4.12 1.06 2.59
N TRP A 114 -4.41 1.22 3.87
CA TRP A 114 -3.76 0.50 4.96
C TRP A 114 -4.71 -0.51 5.58
N TRP A 115 -4.29 -1.75 5.68
CA TRP A 115 -4.97 -2.75 6.49
C TRP A 115 -4.07 -3.15 7.65
N ILE A 116 -4.43 -2.73 8.85
CA ILE A 116 -3.67 -2.99 10.07
C ILE A 116 -3.79 -4.47 10.43
N LEU A 117 -2.66 -5.17 10.48
CA LEU A 117 -2.58 -6.60 10.79
C LEU A 117 -2.24 -6.85 12.25
N GLY A 118 -1.55 -5.92 12.89
CA GLY A 118 -1.11 -6.06 14.26
C GLY A 118 -0.47 -4.80 14.80
N ALA A 119 -0.19 -4.87 16.08
CA ALA A 119 0.46 -3.80 16.82
C ALA A 119 1.40 -4.40 17.87
N ARG A 120 2.63 -3.86 17.95
CA ARG A 120 3.61 -4.28 18.98
C ARG A 120 3.29 -3.71 20.36
N GLN A 121 2.45 -2.69 20.43
CA GLN A 121 2.08 -1.96 21.64
C GLN A 121 0.56 -1.98 21.82
N GLU A 122 0.10 -1.93 23.08
CA GLU A 122 -1.34 -1.87 23.39
C GLU A 122 -2.00 -0.61 22.83
N GLU A 123 -1.25 0.50 22.73
CA GLU A 123 -1.72 1.77 22.19
C GLU A 123 -0.98 2.10 20.89
N SER A 124 -1.31 1.40 19.81
CA SER A 124 -0.84 1.78 18.48
C SER A 124 -1.73 2.84 17.85
N TRP A 125 -1.14 3.73 17.09
CA TRP A 125 -1.81 4.90 16.54
C TRP A 125 -1.17 5.32 15.22
N VAL A 126 -1.90 6.13 14.47
CA VAL A 126 -1.41 6.84 13.28
C VAL A 126 -1.76 8.34 13.41
N TYR A 127 -1.07 9.20 12.65
CA TYR A 127 -1.60 10.51 12.31
C TYR A 127 -2.35 10.39 10.97
N MET A 128 -3.52 11.03 10.86
CA MET A 128 -4.38 10.93 9.69
C MET A 128 -5.17 12.23 9.50
N GLY A 129 -4.75 13.05 8.52
CA GLY A 129 -5.27 14.39 8.34
C GLY A 129 -4.90 15.34 9.47
N PHE A 130 -5.13 16.62 9.30
CA PHE A 130 -4.97 17.59 10.38
C PHE A 130 -6.20 17.60 11.29
N GLN A 131 -6.03 17.47 12.60
CA GLN A 131 -7.04 17.79 13.59
C GLN A 131 -7.02 19.28 13.95
N HIS A 132 -5.86 19.91 13.86
CA HIS A 132 -5.63 21.33 14.10
C HIS A 132 -4.89 21.92 12.91
N PRO A 133 -5.59 22.16 11.76
CA PRO A 133 -4.93 22.55 10.52
C PRO A 133 -4.24 23.91 10.64
N PRO A 134 -2.93 23.99 10.31
CA PRO A 134 -2.25 25.27 10.18
C PRO A 134 -2.67 25.96 8.88
N THR A 135 -2.48 27.25 8.78
CA THR A 135 -2.48 27.91 7.45
C THR A 135 -1.25 27.43 6.63
N PRO A 136 -1.31 27.48 5.29
CA PRO A 136 -0.15 27.13 4.46
C PRO A 136 1.13 27.90 4.82
N ALA A 137 0.99 29.17 5.21
CA ALA A 137 2.13 30.00 5.65
C ALA A 137 2.72 29.53 6.98
N GLU A 138 1.86 29.15 7.95
CA GLU A 138 2.30 28.58 9.23
C GLU A 138 2.94 27.20 9.02
N TRP A 139 2.35 26.34 8.16
CA TRP A 139 2.92 25.04 7.86
C TRP A 139 4.29 25.16 7.23
N LYS A 140 4.45 26.12 6.29
CA LYS A 140 5.76 26.44 5.73
C LYS A 140 6.78 26.81 6.80
N ARG A 141 6.41 27.74 7.70
CA ARG A 141 7.29 28.18 8.79
C ARG A 141 7.67 27.00 9.70
N ILE A 142 6.68 26.17 10.09
CA ILE A 142 6.89 24.98 10.95
C ILE A 142 7.91 24.02 10.30
N ILE A 143 7.77 23.78 8.99
CA ILE A 143 8.68 22.90 8.22
C ILE A 143 10.07 23.56 8.09
N ASP A 144 10.14 24.83 7.70
CA ASP A 144 11.41 25.52 7.51
C ASP A 144 12.24 25.59 8.81
N GLU A 145 11.58 25.89 9.92
CA GLU A 145 12.20 26.00 11.25
C GLU A 145 12.41 24.64 11.93
N GLN A 146 11.85 23.55 11.35
CA GLN A 146 11.82 22.22 11.96
C GLN A 146 11.27 22.24 13.40
N ASP A 147 10.21 23.03 13.62
CA ASP A 147 9.49 23.07 14.88
C ASP A 147 8.64 21.83 15.07
N LEU A 148 9.30 20.73 15.49
CA LEU A 148 8.65 19.42 15.64
C LEU A 148 7.52 19.43 16.67
N THR A 149 7.56 20.33 17.66
CA THR A 149 6.50 20.48 18.66
C THR A 149 5.26 21.09 18.03
N ALA A 150 5.39 22.18 17.28
CA ALA A 150 4.30 22.80 16.56
C ALA A 150 3.77 21.87 15.46
N MET A 151 4.66 21.13 14.78
CA MET A 151 4.29 20.14 13.77
C MET A 151 3.40 19.04 14.36
N ALA A 152 3.81 18.43 15.46
CA ALA A 152 3.03 17.39 16.14
C ALA A 152 1.71 17.94 16.72
N ALA A 153 1.66 19.21 17.13
CA ALA A 153 0.43 19.83 17.65
C ALA A 153 -0.68 20.02 16.60
N CYS A 154 -0.35 19.87 15.30
CA CYS A 154 -1.36 19.88 14.22
C CYS A 154 -2.17 18.57 14.15
N PHE A 155 -1.75 17.53 14.88
CA PHE A 155 -2.34 16.19 14.82
C PHE A 155 -2.75 15.68 16.19
N GLU A 156 -3.77 14.84 16.20
CA GLU A 156 -4.08 13.97 17.33
C GLU A 156 -3.76 12.51 16.93
N LYS A 157 -3.45 11.67 17.94
CA LYS A 157 -3.22 10.25 17.71
C LYS A 157 -4.53 9.54 17.44
N VAL A 158 -4.67 8.99 16.23
CA VAL A 158 -5.80 8.13 15.85
C VAL A 158 -5.47 6.70 16.30
N PRO A 159 -6.15 6.15 17.31
CA PRO A 159 -5.90 4.77 17.73
C PRO A 159 -6.21 3.79 16.62
N VAL A 160 -5.35 2.79 16.45
CA VAL A 160 -5.54 1.70 15.47
C VAL A 160 -5.27 0.33 16.10
N LYS A 161 -5.98 -0.69 15.60
CA LYS A 161 -5.85 -2.09 16.03
C LYS A 161 -5.92 -3.02 14.83
N ALA A 162 -5.55 -4.27 15.04
CA ALA A 162 -5.69 -5.31 14.02
C ALA A 162 -7.11 -5.37 13.47
N GLY A 163 -7.24 -5.42 12.15
CA GLY A 163 -8.49 -5.42 11.41
C GLY A 163 -8.96 -4.04 10.95
N ASP A 164 -8.40 -2.94 11.49
CA ASP A 164 -8.73 -1.60 11.02
C ASP A 164 -8.19 -1.40 9.59
N VAL A 165 -8.96 -0.66 8.79
CA VAL A 165 -8.62 -0.31 7.41
C VAL A 165 -8.80 1.18 7.23
N LEU A 166 -7.85 1.84 6.55
CA LEU A 166 -7.86 3.28 6.32
C LEU A 166 -7.47 3.59 4.87
N LEU A 167 -8.19 4.53 4.25
CA LEU A 167 -7.85 5.11 2.95
C LEU A 167 -7.05 6.39 3.17
N VAL A 168 -5.86 6.50 2.61
CA VAL A 168 -5.01 7.69 2.63
C VAL A 168 -5.01 8.30 1.24
N GLU A 169 -5.88 9.25 1.01
CA GLU A 169 -5.94 9.94 -0.28
C GLU A 169 -4.74 10.86 -0.48
N GLY A 170 -4.36 11.07 -1.75
CA GLY A 170 -3.31 12.05 -2.07
C GLY A 170 -3.68 13.43 -1.51
N GLY A 171 -2.73 14.02 -0.79
CA GLY A 171 -2.89 15.30 -0.07
C GLY A 171 -3.04 15.14 1.45
N VAL A 172 -3.56 14.03 1.93
CA VAL A 172 -3.79 13.83 3.37
C VAL A 172 -2.44 13.71 4.10
N PRO A 173 -2.10 14.63 5.02
CA PRO A 173 -0.91 14.51 5.84
C PRO A 173 -1.07 13.38 6.85
N HIS A 174 -0.03 12.55 7.00
CA HIS A 174 -0.12 11.37 7.84
C HIS A 174 1.25 10.94 8.38
N ALA A 175 1.23 10.05 9.36
CA ALA A 175 2.39 9.28 9.79
C ALA A 175 1.95 7.96 10.44
N ILE A 176 2.67 6.88 10.16
CA ILE A 176 2.47 5.59 10.81
C ILE A 176 3.19 5.60 12.15
N GLY A 177 2.46 5.32 13.22
CA GLY A 177 2.99 5.26 14.57
C GLY A 177 3.88 4.03 14.83
N PRO A 178 4.59 4.01 15.95
CA PRO A 178 5.49 2.90 16.27
C PRO A 178 4.72 1.62 16.56
N GLY A 179 5.28 0.49 16.13
CA GLY A 179 4.76 -0.83 16.41
C GLY A 179 3.61 -1.29 15.49
N VAL A 180 3.24 -0.50 14.48
CA VAL A 180 2.18 -0.87 13.54
C VAL A 180 2.72 -1.81 12.47
N LEU A 181 2.02 -2.95 12.27
CA LEU A 181 2.22 -3.88 11.16
C LEU A 181 1.00 -3.83 10.26
N MET A 182 1.18 -3.66 8.94
CA MET A 182 0.08 -3.55 7.98
C MET A 182 0.40 -4.14 6.61
N VAL A 183 -0.64 -4.44 5.86
CA VAL A 183 -0.61 -4.45 4.39
C VAL A 183 -0.89 -3.02 3.95
N GLU A 184 0.01 -2.45 3.15
CA GLU A 184 -0.19 -1.20 2.44
C GLU A 184 -0.31 -1.49 0.95
N ILE A 185 -1.35 -0.96 0.32
CA ILE A 185 -1.46 -0.94 -1.13
C ILE A 185 -1.56 0.50 -1.60
N GLN A 186 -0.91 0.82 -2.72
CA GLN A 186 -0.81 2.20 -3.18
C GLN A 186 -0.68 2.30 -4.71
N GLU A 187 -0.87 3.52 -5.23
CA GLU A 187 -0.45 3.85 -6.59
C GLU A 187 1.06 3.63 -6.73
N PRO A 188 1.58 3.21 -7.92
CA PRO A 188 2.93 2.67 -8.09
C PRO A 188 4.00 3.76 -8.17
N THR A 189 4.01 4.67 -7.21
CA THR A 189 5.01 5.74 -7.12
C THR A 189 5.63 5.80 -5.72
N ASP A 190 6.82 6.39 -5.64
CA ASP A 190 7.47 6.70 -4.37
C ASP A 190 7.49 8.22 -4.10
N TYR A 191 6.49 8.95 -4.63
CA TYR A 191 6.37 10.38 -4.44
C TYR A 191 5.98 10.72 -3.00
N VAL A 192 6.76 11.57 -2.36
CA VAL A 192 6.55 11.95 -0.97
C VAL A 192 7.08 13.35 -0.66
N VAL A 193 6.32 14.10 0.12
CA VAL A 193 6.78 15.31 0.80
C VAL A 193 6.96 14.97 2.26
N ARG A 194 8.21 14.96 2.74
CA ARG A 194 8.55 14.69 4.12
C ARG A 194 8.72 15.99 4.88
N CYS A 195 7.98 16.15 5.97
CA CYS A 195 7.97 17.39 6.76
C CYS A 195 9.12 17.44 7.79
N GLU A 196 9.56 16.29 8.25
CA GLU A 196 10.67 16.18 9.22
C GLU A 196 11.96 15.84 8.49
N TYR A 197 12.99 16.66 8.65
CA TYR A 197 14.27 16.51 7.97
C TYR A 197 15.27 15.63 8.74
N ALA A 198 15.03 15.47 10.05
CA ALA A 198 15.76 14.53 10.89
C ALA A 198 14.77 13.76 11.77
N HIS A 199 14.76 12.44 11.70
CA HIS A 199 13.89 11.59 12.51
C HIS A 199 14.51 10.21 12.69
N GLY A 200 14.36 9.62 13.89
CA GLY A 200 14.85 8.26 14.16
C GLY A 200 16.34 8.06 13.95
N GLY A 201 17.15 9.11 14.05
CA GLY A 201 18.60 9.04 13.77
C GLY A 201 18.97 9.20 12.28
N LEU A 202 17.98 9.27 11.38
CA LEU A 202 18.19 9.51 9.96
C LEU A 202 18.12 11.02 9.67
N GLN A 203 19.10 11.53 8.92
CA GLN A 203 19.11 12.89 8.38
C GLN A 203 18.81 12.84 6.89
N LEU A 204 17.71 13.46 6.45
CA LEU A 204 17.31 13.46 5.04
C LEU A 204 18.16 14.42 4.21
N LEU A 205 18.59 13.95 3.05
CA LEU A 205 19.12 14.81 2.00
C LEU A 205 18.03 15.75 1.48
N GLU A 206 18.39 16.93 1.03
CA GLU A 206 17.44 17.92 0.52
C GLU A 206 16.56 17.36 -0.62
N SER A 207 17.16 16.62 -1.54
CA SER A 207 16.48 15.96 -2.65
C SER A 207 15.39 14.97 -2.22
N ALA A 208 15.55 14.34 -1.05
CA ALA A 208 14.61 13.36 -0.50
C ALA A 208 13.45 13.98 0.29
N ARG A 209 13.44 15.31 0.49
CA ARG A 209 12.41 15.99 1.30
C ARG A 209 11.17 16.31 0.50
N THR A 210 11.36 16.82 -0.72
CA THR A 210 10.31 17.51 -1.50
C THR A 210 10.29 17.08 -2.97
N MET A 211 10.71 15.85 -3.27
CA MET A 211 10.80 15.35 -4.66
C MET A 211 11.67 16.25 -5.56
N GLY A 212 12.68 16.94 -4.98
CA GLY A 212 13.54 17.87 -5.71
C GLY A 212 12.90 19.23 -6.06
N LEU A 213 11.70 19.53 -5.58
CA LEU A 213 10.99 20.80 -5.79
C LEU A 213 11.19 21.75 -4.60
N ASP A 214 10.96 23.06 -4.81
CA ASP A 214 10.98 24.02 -3.71
C ASP A 214 9.80 23.80 -2.76
N LEU A 215 9.98 24.13 -1.48
CA LEU A 215 8.98 23.93 -0.46
C LEU A 215 7.68 24.70 -0.75
N GLY A 216 7.78 25.92 -1.28
CA GLY A 216 6.58 26.70 -1.61
C GLY A 216 5.65 26.01 -2.59
N ARG A 217 6.22 25.27 -3.56
CA ARG A 217 5.45 24.50 -4.53
C ARG A 217 4.80 23.26 -3.90
N VAL A 218 5.52 22.52 -3.05
CA VAL A 218 4.99 21.29 -2.48
C VAL A 218 4.01 21.50 -1.33
N LEU A 219 3.91 22.71 -0.78
CA LEU A 219 2.82 23.06 0.16
C LEU A 219 1.43 22.88 -0.43
N HIS A 220 1.28 22.97 -1.75
CA HIS A 220 0.01 22.70 -2.44
C HIS A 220 -0.32 21.21 -2.60
N VAL A 221 0.56 20.31 -2.15
CA VAL A 221 0.25 18.88 -2.01
C VAL A 221 -0.72 18.66 -0.85
N PHE A 222 -0.57 19.42 0.24
CA PHE A 222 -1.29 19.16 1.50
C PHE A 222 -2.77 19.56 1.42
N ASP A 223 -3.61 18.68 1.95
CA ASP A 223 -4.99 18.98 2.29
C ASP A 223 -5.03 19.60 3.70
N TYR A 224 -5.45 20.86 3.77
CA TYR A 224 -5.56 21.65 5.01
C TYR A 224 -6.95 21.57 5.64
N THR A 225 -7.79 20.63 5.21
CA THR A 225 -9.09 20.40 5.84
C THR A 225 -8.91 19.91 7.28
N GLU A 226 -9.73 20.43 8.19
CA GLU A 226 -9.83 19.90 9.54
C GLU A 226 -10.58 18.58 9.52
N TYR A 227 -9.98 17.56 10.14
CA TYR A 227 -10.56 16.23 10.33
C TYR A 227 -10.68 15.93 11.83
N PRO A 228 -11.80 16.29 12.48
CA PRO A 228 -11.99 16.00 13.90
C PRO A 228 -11.74 14.51 14.20
N LEU A 229 -11.04 14.21 15.30
CA LEU A 229 -10.64 12.84 15.65
C LEU A 229 -11.83 11.86 15.60
N ALA A 230 -13.00 12.29 16.09
CA ALA A 230 -14.21 11.47 16.09
C ALA A 230 -14.75 11.13 14.68
N GLU A 231 -14.35 11.87 13.65
CA GLU A 231 -14.83 11.72 12.27
C GLU A 231 -13.83 10.94 11.39
N VAL A 232 -12.58 10.76 11.84
CA VAL A 232 -11.51 10.13 11.06
C VAL A 232 -11.93 8.74 10.56
N GLN A 233 -12.50 7.92 11.44
CA GLN A 233 -12.91 6.56 11.05
C GLN A 233 -14.08 6.57 10.05
N ALA A 234 -14.99 7.51 10.15
CA ALA A 234 -16.11 7.66 9.21
C ALA A 234 -15.62 8.17 7.84
N ARG A 235 -14.61 9.04 7.84
CA ARG A 235 -14.06 9.65 6.61
C ARG A 235 -13.11 8.74 5.85
N PHE A 236 -12.20 8.07 6.56
CA PHE A 236 -11.11 7.28 5.98
C PHE A 236 -11.29 5.77 6.15
N GLY A 237 -12.24 5.33 6.96
CA GLY A 237 -12.51 3.92 7.21
C GLY A 237 -13.19 3.21 6.04
N PRO A 238 -13.29 1.88 6.09
CA PRO A 238 -13.80 1.06 5.00
C PRO A 238 -15.33 1.21 4.82
N GLN A 239 -15.77 1.08 3.57
CA GLN A 239 -17.18 0.84 3.22
C GLN A 239 -17.32 -0.58 2.69
N VAL A 240 -17.35 -1.53 3.60
CA VAL A 240 -17.31 -2.96 3.28
C VAL A 240 -18.52 -3.39 2.44
N SER A 241 -18.25 -4.08 1.33
CA SER A 241 -19.28 -4.71 0.50
C SER A 241 -18.91 -6.13 0.15
N VAL A 242 -19.90 -7.03 0.15
CA VAL A 242 -19.71 -8.45 -0.18
C VAL A 242 -19.64 -8.61 -1.69
N VAL A 243 -18.58 -9.27 -2.18
CA VAL A 243 -18.41 -9.64 -3.58
C VAL A 243 -18.99 -11.03 -3.85
N ALA A 244 -18.65 -11.98 -2.98
CA ALA A 244 -19.12 -13.36 -3.07
C ALA A 244 -19.25 -13.96 -1.66
N GLU A 245 -20.27 -14.79 -1.47
CA GLU A 245 -20.47 -15.56 -0.24
C GLU A 245 -21.03 -16.93 -0.58
N THR A 246 -20.44 -17.96 -0.02
CA THR A 246 -20.81 -19.36 -0.17
C THR A 246 -20.63 -20.11 1.15
N ASP A 247 -21.05 -21.37 1.23
CA ASP A 247 -20.75 -22.22 2.38
C ASP A 247 -19.26 -22.48 2.60
N SER A 248 -18.42 -22.20 1.57
CA SER A 248 -16.96 -22.40 1.60
C SER A 248 -16.18 -21.13 1.89
N GLY A 249 -16.85 -19.99 2.11
CA GLY A 249 -16.17 -18.74 2.45
C GLY A 249 -16.78 -17.50 1.82
N ARG A 250 -16.07 -16.40 1.97
CA ARG A 250 -16.55 -15.05 1.63
C ARG A 250 -15.43 -14.18 1.08
N GLU A 251 -15.76 -13.36 0.09
CA GLU A 251 -14.91 -12.29 -0.43
C GLU A 251 -15.61 -10.94 -0.27
N GLU A 252 -14.90 -9.96 0.29
CA GLU A 252 -15.39 -8.62 0.58
C GLU A 252 -14.44 -7.56 0.07
N VAL A 253 -14.98 -6.50 -0.56
CA VAL A 253 -14.21 -5.26 -0.76
C VAL A 253 -14.15 -4.53 0.58
N LEU A 254 -12.94 -4.24 1.04
CA LEU A 254 -12.68 -3.38 2.19
C LEU A 254 -12.54 -1.92 1.74
N LEU A 255 -11.75 -1.67 0.69
CA LEU A 255 -11.59 -0.36 0.06
C LEU A 255 -11.59 -0.51 -1.46
N GLY A 256 -12.25 0.38 -2.16
CA GLY A 256 -12.40 0.43 -3.60
C GLY A 256 -13.52 1.38 -3.98
N ALA A 257 -14.09 1.23 -5.18
CA ALA A 257 -15.22 2.04 -5.61
C ALA A 257 -16.44 1.84 -4.68
N PRO A 258 -17.18 2.88 -4.29
CA PRO A 258 -17.05 4.26 -4.79
C PRO A 258 -16.05 5.15 -4.01
N GLN A 259 -15.37 4.66 -2.96
CA GLN A 259 -14.47 5.46 -2.15
C GLN A 259 -13.22 5.91 -2.91
N THR A 260 -12.63 5.01 -3.69
CA THR A 260 -11.49 5.30 -4.57
C THR A 260 -11.54 4.44 -5.83
N ASP A 261 -11.10 5.01 -6.94
CA ASP A 261 -10.90 4.32 -8.22
C ASP A 261 -9.43 3.96 -8.47
N ARG A 262 -8.53 4.25 -7.50
CA ARG A 262 -7.09 4.08 -7.65
C ARG A 262 -6.61 2.66 -7.40
N LEU A 263 -7.32 1.91 -6.55
CA LEU A 263 -6.95 0.57 -6.09
C LEU A 263 -8.17 -0.14 -5.51
N GLU A 264 -8.05 -1.45 -5.28
CA GLU A 264 -9.08 -2.21 -4.59
C GLU A 264 -8.43 -3.22 -3.63
N LEU A 265 -8.79 -3.14 -2.36
CA LEU A 265 -8.35 -4.05 -1.32
C LEU A 265 -9.52 -4.93 -0.89
N ARG A 266 -9.32 -6.25 -0.95
CA ARG A 266 -10.34 -7.22 -0.53
C ARG A 266 -9.83 -8.12 0.59
N ARG A 267 -10.75 -8.55 1.42
CA ARG A 267 -10.57 -9.67 2.34
C ARG A 267 -11.21 -10.92 1.76
N VAL A 268 -10.47 -12.02 1.74
CA VAL A 268 -10.99 -13.34 1.37
C VAL A 268 -10.84 -14.26 2.58
N VAL A 269 -11.95 -14.82 3.04
CA VAL A 269 -11.97 -15.88 4.06
C VAL A 269 -12.44 -17.16 3.40
N CYS A 270 -11.58 -18.17 3.38
CA CYS A 270 -11.86 -19.47 2.78
C CYS A 270 -11.92 -20.54 3.88
N GLU A 271 -13.00 -21.31 3.92
CA GLU A 271 -13.25 -22.39 4.87
C GLU A 271 -13.51 -23.75 4.17
N GLY A 272 -13.18 -23.83 2.88
CA GLY A 272 -13.44 -25.03 2.07
C GLY A 272 -12.80 -24.96 0.71
N ASP A 273 -13.59 -24.98 -0.36
CA ASP A 273 -13.15 -24.73 -1.77
C ASP A 273 -13.90 -23.51 -2.27
N LEU A 274 -13.23 -22.34 -2.21
CA LEU A 274 -13.81 -21.05 -2.58
C LEU A 274 -13.30 -20.61 -3.95
N PRO A 275 -14.18 -20.56 -4.98
CA PRO A 275 -13.83 -20.01 -6.27
C PRO A 275 -13.49 -18.51 -6.16
N LEU A 276 -12.44 -18.08 -6.88
CA LEU A 276 -12.08 -16.68 -7.04
C LEU A 276 -12.27 -16.25 -8.49
N ASP A 277 -13.13 -15.27 -8.70
CA ASP A 277 -13.24 -14.61 -10.00
C ASP A 277 -12.06 -13.63 -10.19
N THR A 278 -11.30 -13.77 -11.27
CA THR A 278 -10.24 -12.82 -11.61
C THR A 278 -10.79 -11.50 -12.13
N ASP A 279 -12.02 -11.50 -12.63
CA ASP A 279 -12.66 -10.30 -13.19
C ASP A 279 -11.81 -9.66 -14.32
N GLY A 280 -11.03 -10.50 -15.03
CA GLY A 280 -10.09 -10.05 -16.07
C GLY A 280 -8.95 -9.16 -15.58
N ARG A 281 -8.74 -9.07 -14.28
CA ARG A 281 -7.66 -8.31 -13.63
C ARG A 281 -6.69 -9.24 -12.93
N PHE A 282 -5.42 -8.87 -12.92
CA PHE A 282 -4.48 -9.53 -12.03
C PHE A 282 -4.77 -9.18 -10.56
N SER A 283 -4.24 -9.96 -9.64
CA SER A 283 -4.21 -9.60 -8.23
C SER A 283 -2.96 -10.12 -7.55
N ILE A 284 -2.60 -9.49 -6.42
CA ILE A 284 -1.58 -9.96 -5.50
C ILE A 284 -2.30 -10.49 -4.27
N LEU A 285 -2.03 -11.74 -3.92
CA LEU A 285 -2.59 -12.41 -2.74
C LEU A 285 -1.52 -12.46 -1.65
N ILE A 286 -1.88 -12.09 -0.43
CA ILE A 286 -1.05 -12.27 0.77
C ILE A 286 -1.86 -13.10 1.75
N VAL A 287 -1.35 -14.28 2.10
CA VAL A 287 -1.97 -15.13 3.12
C VAL A 287 -1.64 -14.55 4.49
N LEU A 288 -2.66 -14.14 5.22
CA LEU A 288 -2.52 -13.57 6.56
C LEU A 288 -2.55 -14.66 7.64
N GLU A 289 -3.48 -15.61 7.49
CA GLU A 289 -3.69 -16.68 8.47
C GLU A 289 -4.06 -17.98 7.76
N GLY A 290 -3.80 -19.10 8.44
CA GLY A 290 -4.22 -20.42 8.01
C GLY A 290 -3.32 -21.07 6.97
N GLU A 291 -3.70 -22.27 6.57
CA GLU A 291 -2.98 -23.07 5.57
C GLU A 291 -3.96 -23.66 4.54
N GLY A 292 -3.48 -23.81 3.31
CA GLY A 292 -4.31 -24.32 2.24
C GLY A 292 -3.59 -24.41 0.90
N ARG A 293 -4.33 -24.23 -0.17
CA ARG A 293 -3.82 -24.30 -1.54
C ARG A 293 -4.52 -23.29 -2.44
N LEU A 294 -3.77 -22.74 -3.37
CA LEU A 294 -4.28 -22.05 -4.55
C LEU A 294 -4.32 -23.04 -5.70
N ARG A 295 -5.48 -23.17 -6.36
CA ARG A 295 -5.66 -23.94 -7.59
C ARG A 295 -5.91 -22.99 -8.74
N ALA A 296 -5.21 -23.18 -9.86
CA ALA A 296 -5.44 -22.42 -11.07
C ALA A 296 -4.88 -23.18 -12.28
N GLY A 297 -5.62 -23.25 -13.39
CA GLY A 297 -5.17 -23.86 -14.63
C GLY A 297 -4.69 -25.32 -14.48
N GLY A 298 -5.34 -26.11 -13.63
CA GLY A 298 -4.98 -27.51 -13.35
C GLY A 298 -3.74 -27.70 -12.45
N ARG A 299 -3.13 -26.63 -11.96
CA ARG A 299 -1.98 -26.64 -11.06
C ARG A 299 -2.39 -26.30 -9.62
N GLN A 300 -1.54 -26.63 -8.67
CA GLN A 300 -1.75 -26.33 -7.25
C GLN A 300 -0.48 -25.76 -6.63
N LEU A 301 -0.66 -24.75 -5.79
CA LEU A 301 0.39 -24.14 -4.98
C LEU A 301 -0.01 -24.23 -3.51
N ALA A 302 0.85 -24.80 -2.66
CA ALA A 302 0.63 -24.81 -1.21
C ALA A 302 0.78 -23.39 -0.66
N LEU A 303 -0.15 -23.01 0.23
CA LEU A 303 -0.20 -21.72 0.89
C LEU A 303 -0.05 -21.90 2.39
N LYS A 304 0.70 -21.00 3.00
CA LYS A 304 0.87 -20.85 4.45
C LYS A 304 0.90 -19.36 4.80
N PRO A 305 0.84 -18.99 6.07
CA PRO A 305 0.95 -17.58 6.46
C PRO A 305 2.17 -16.91 5.81
N TRP A 306 1.96 -15.70 5.31
CA TRP A 306 2.94 -14.87 4.58
C TRP A 306 3.34 -15.38 3.20
N SER A 307 2.65 -16.38 2.65
CA SER A 307 2.75 -16.69 1.22
C SER A 307 2.21 -15.51 0.41
N CYS A 308 3.04 -14.99 -0.51
CA CYS A 308 2.66 -13.95 -1.46
C CYS A 308 2.58 -14.55 -2.86
N CYS A 309 1.48 -14.31 -3.56
CA CYS A 309 1.24 -14.87 -4.89
C CYS A 309 0.78 -13.79 -5.86
N PHE A 310 1.41 -13.72 -7.02
CA PHE A 310 0.88 -13.00 -8.17
C PHE A 310 -0.10 -13.92 -8.91
N LEU A 311 -1.31 -13.45 -9.10
CA LEU A 311 -2.38 -14.13 -9.83
C LEU A 311 -2.61 -13.40 -11.15
N PRO A 312 -2.10 -13.91 -12.30
CA PRO A 312 -2.29 -13.30 -13.61
C PRO A 312 -3.78 -13.20 -14.02
N ALA A 313 -4.10 -12.17 -14.76
CA ALA A 313 -5.47 -11.90 -15.23
C ALA A 313 -6.05 -12.98 -16.15
N CYS A 314 -5.19 -13.69 -16.90
CA CYS A 314 -5.61 -14.74 -17.84
C CYS A 314 -6.01 -16.05 -17.18
N LEU A 315 -5.82 -16.22 -15.87
CA LEU A 315 -6.16 -17.47 -15.22
C LEU A 315 -7.68 -17.65 -15.11
N SER A 316 -8.13 -18.82 -15.44
CA SER A 316 -9.49 -19.32 -15.22
C SER A 316 -9.47 -20.43 -14.15
N ASP A 317 -10.63 -20.79 -13.66
CA ASP A 317 -10.82 -21.87 -12.68
C ASP A 317 -9.91 -21.73 -11.45
N VAL A 318 -9.83 -20.50 -10.95
CA VAL A 318 -9.07 -20.18 -9.74
C VAL A 318 -9.91 -20.50 -8.51
N SER A 319 -9.33 -21.21 -7.56
CA SER A 319 -9.94 -21.39 -6.23
C SER A 319 -8.90 -21.44 -5.11
N LEU A 320 -9.32 -21.01 -3.93
CA LEU A 320 -8.61 -21.24 -2.67
C LEU A 320 -9.21 -22.47 -1.98
N GLN A 321 -8.38 -23.32 -1.41
CA GLN A 321 -8.79 -24.50 -0.68
C GLN A 321 -8.13 -24.55 0.69
N GLY A 322 -8.93 -24.85 1.74
CA GLY A 322 -8.47 -24.98 3.11
C GLY A 322 -9.08 -23.92 4.02
N GLY A 323 -8.45 -23.67 5.16
CA GLY A 323 -8.82 -22.60 6.09
C GLY A 323 -7.83 -21.44 5.93
N LEU A 324 -8.22 -20.38 5.24
CA LEU A 324 -7.33 -19.27 4.88
C LEU A 324 -8.00 -17.90 5.10
N SER A 325 -7.22 -16.95 5.61
CA SER A 325 -7.53 -15.53 5.54
C SER A 325 -6.49 -14.85 4.64
N VAL A 326 -6.96 -14.16 3.59
CA VAL A 326 -6.10 -13.64 2.52
C VAL A 326 -6.43 -12.17 2.25
N ALA A 327 -5.40 -11.32 2.18
CA ALA A 327 -5.51 -10.01 1.56
C ALA A 327 -5.35 -10.17 0.04
N ARG A 328 -6.35 -9.68 -0.71
CA ARG A 328 -6.32 -9.65 -2.17
C ARG A 328 -6.25 -8.21 -2.62
N CYS A 329 -5.12 -7.84 -3.24
CA CYS A 329 -4.80 -6.51 -3.70
C CYS A 329 -4.97 -6.45 -5.23
N LEU A 330 -5.80 -5.53 -5.71
CA LEU A 330 -6.13 -5.41 -7.12
C LEU A 330 -5.82 -4.00 -7.64
N PRO A 331 -5.44 -3.89 -8.93
CA PRO A 331 -5.21 -2.61 -9.58
C PRO A 331 -6.54 -1.84 -9.76
N PRO A 332 -6.47 -0.56 -10.17
CA PRO A 332 -7.64 0.21 -10.54
C PRO A 332 -8.47 -0.51 -11.60
N ARG A 333 -9.79 -0.33 -11.58
CA ARG A 333 -10.65 -0.77 -12.68
C ARG A 333 -10.48 0.18 -13.86
N PRO A 334 -10.19 -0.33 -15.06
CA PRO A 334 -10.21 0.52 -16.25
C PRO A 334 -11.61 1.13 -16.43
N ALA A 335 -11.66 2.42 -16.73
CA ALA A 335 -12.93 3.06 -17.09
C ALA A 335 -13.47 2.38 -18.36
N ASN A 336 -14.71 1.91 -18.35
CA ASN A 336 -15.43 1.22 -19.43
C ASN A 336 -15.25 -0.31 -19.53
N THR A 337 -15.10 -1.02 -18.44
CA THR A 337 -15.33 -2.47 -18.41
C THR A 337 -16.60 -2.83 -17.64
#